data_7d8cb4a0c477c012180243a23a5f6e7a
#
_entry.id   7d8cb4a0c477c012180243a23a5f6e7a
#
_cell.length_a   1.000
_cell.length_b   1.000
_cell.length_c   1.000
_cell.angle_alpha   90.00
_cell.angle_beta   90.00
_cell.angle_gamma   90.00
#
_symmetry.space_group_name_H-M   'P 1'
#
loop_
_entity.id
_entity.type
_entity.pdbx_description
1 polymer ?
#
loop_
_entity_poly.entity_id
_entity_poly.type
_entity_poly.pdbx_seq_one_letter_code
_entity_poly.pdbx_strand_id
1 'polypeptide(L)'
;YYTDSSQNLLRAYNNANSYHVDNDAVANLAEACVSNMSLGKDDITDMLSVTFEAKIKDLSNWQADMEIAYLKLDKTIARLISSIESKVGYNKVLFVVTGTGYTDDEPIDYQKYKIPTGTFYINRTANLLNMYLSAIYGQARYVETCFHNQIYLDHKLIEQKRLSFNDVMSRSKELLVQTSGVRSVSSSPYSPSVSGDLVVEVAPGWQLVNEDNHEQFTSRAAFVPFPIIFYGTAITAGRISTPATVDRIAPTIAKAIRIRAPNACSSAPLH
;
A
#
# COMPACT_ATOMS: atom_id res chain seq x y z
N TYR A 1 14.08 22.67 -3.74
CA TYR A 1 14.49 23.55 -2.62
C TYR A 1 13.62 23.21 -1.43
N TYR A 2 14.09 22.29 -0.57
CA TYR A 2 13.45 22.02 0.72
C TYR A 2 13.90 23.11 1.69
N THR A 3 12.94 23.87 2.21
CA THR A 3 13.20 24.86 3.26
C THR A 3 13.42 24.16 4.59
N ASP A 4 14.14 24.80 5.50
CA ASP A 4 14.47 24.31 6.87
C ASP A 4 13.25 23.82 7.69
N SER A 5 12.06 24.32 7.37
CA SER A 5 10.80 23.89 7.97
C SER A 5 10.45 22.43 7.66
N SER A 6 10.81 21.92 6.46
CA SER A 6 10.56 20.54 6.08
C SER A 6 11.46 19.56 6.81
N GLN A 7 12.70 19.97 7.12
CA GLN A 7 13.63 19.15 7.91
C GLN A 7 13.21 19.08 9.38
N ASN A 8 12.61 20.14 9.91
CA ASN A 8 12.09 20.14 11.25
C ASN A 8 10.83 19.27 11.38
N LEU A 9 9.97 19.23 10.37
CA LEU A 9 8.82 18.30 10.30
C LEU A 9 9.27 16.85 10.19
N LEU A 10 10.25 16.55 9.35
CA LEU A 10 10.84 15.20 9.24
C LEU A 10 11.58 14.79 10.52
N ARG A 11 12.24 15.70 11.23
CA ARG A 11 12.86 15.43 12.53
C ARG A 11 11.81 15.22 13.63
N ALA A 12 10.73 15.98 13.65
CA ALA A 12 9.60 15.75 14.56
C ALA A 12 8.93 14.40 14.29
N TYR A 13 8.77 14.00 13.03
CA TYR A 13 8.27 12.69 12.63
C TYR A 13 9.22 11.55 13.06
N ASN A 14 10.52 11.71 12.89
CA ASN A 14 11.53 10.69 13.26
C ASN A 14 11.82 10.64 14.79
N ASN A 15 11.59 11.72 15.53
CA ASN A 15 11.75 11.77 16.99
C ASN A 15 10.49 11.32 17.75
N ALA A 16 9.34 11.23 17.09
CA ALA A 16 8.17 10.58 17.64
C ALA A 16 8.40 9.06 17.64
N ASN A 17 9.11 8.57 18.62
CA ASN A 17 9.32 7.14 18.92
C ASN A 17 8.02 6.40 19.29
N SER A 18 6.88 6.87 18.84
CA SER A 18 5.60 6.17 18.88
C SER A 18 5.13 6.02 17.45
N TYR A 19 4.97 4.80 17.01
CA TYR A 19 4.42 4.37 15.72
C TYR A 19 2.96 4.84 15.47
N HIS A 20 2.61 6.04 15.89
CA HIS A 20 1.30 6.63 15.70
C HIS A 20 1.41 7.78 14.71
N VAL A 21 0.84 7.59 13.54
CA VAL A 21 0.62 8.70 12.61
C VAL A 21 -0.37 9.66 13.27
N ASP A 22 0.08 10.90 13.51
CA ASP A 22 -0.82 11.96 13.94
C ASP A 22 -1.61 12.46 12.72
N ASN A 23 -2.86 12.03 12.62
CA ASN A 23 -3.75 12.39 11.53
C ASN A 23 -3.95 13.91 11.42
N ASP A 24 -3.91 14.63 12.52
CA ASP A 24 -4.00 16.10 12.49
C ASP A 24 -2.74 16.73 11.91
N ALA A 25 -1.56 16.19 12.19
CA ALA A 25 -0.32 16.63 11.55
C ALA A 25 -0.33 16.35 10.05
N VAL A 26 -0.84 15.19 9.61
CA VAL A 26 -1.00 14.84 8.20
C VAL A 26 -1.97 15.82 7.51
N ALA A 27 -3.11 16.11 8.13
CA ALA A 27 -4.07 17.07 7.58
C ALA A 27 -3.48 18.48 7.48
N ASN A 28 -2.75 18.94 8.50
CA ASN A 28 -2.07 20.24 8.50
C ASN A 28 -1.02 20.32 7.39
N LEU A 29 -0.27 19.23 7.14
CA LEU A 29 0.68 19.15 6.04
C LEU A 29 -0.03 19.22 4.69
N ALA A 30 -1.14 18.50 4.51
CA ALA A 30 -1.97 18.57 3.30
C ALA A 30 -2.48 19.98 3.04
N GLU A 31 -2.98 20.68 4.06
CA GLU A 31 -3.43 22.08 3.97
C GLU A 31 -2.27 23.02 3.61
N ALA A 32 -1.09 22.80 4.16
CA ALA A 32 0.11 23.56 3.83
C ALA A 32 0.56 23.31 2.37
N CYS A 33 0.50 22.07 1.88
CA CYS A 33 0.78 21.73 0.49
C CYS A 33 -0.15 22.49 -0.46
N VAL A 34 -1.47 22.45 -0.23
CA VAL A 34 -2.45 23.18 -1.05
C VAL A 34 -2.12 24.68 -1.10
N SER A 35 -1.76 25.29 0.04
CA SER A 35 -1.50 26.71 0.11
C SER A 35 -0.15 27.12 -0.50
N ASN A 36 0.92 26.41 -0.13
CA ASN A 36 2.29 26.80 -0.48
C ASN A 36 2.66 26.42 -1.92
N MET A 37 2.07 25.34 -2.44
CA MET A 37 2.27 24.89 -3.82
C MET A 37 1.22 25.46 -4.77
N SER A 38 0.29 26.29 -4.27
CA SER A 38 -0.77 26.91 -5.07
C SER A 38 -1.66 25.91 -5.83
N LEU A 39 -1.90 24.73 -5.25
CA LEU A 39 -2.68 23.67 -5.91
C LEU A 39 -4.09 24.15 -6.24
N GLY A 40 -4.57 23.83 -7.43
CA GLY A 40 -5.86 24.21 -7.95
C GLY A 40 -6.00 25.70 -8.32
N LYS A 41 -4.90 26.43 -8.50
CA LYS A 41 -4.91 27.85 -8.86
C LYS A 41 -4.78 28.12 -10.35
N ASP A 42 -4.33 27.16 -11.13
CA ASP A 42 -4.22 27.22 -12.59
C ASP A 42 -5.24 26.30 -13.28
N ASP A 43 -5.10 26.15 -14.60
CA ASP A 43 -6.00 25.30 -15.42
C ASP A 43 -5.53 23.84 -15.51
N ILE A 44 -4.43 23.49 -14.84
CA ILE A 44 -3.90 22.13 -14.80
C ILE A 44 -4.46 21.42 -13.58
N THR A 45 -4.93 20.18 -13.76
CA THR A 45 -5.47 19.40 -12.63
C THR A 45 -4.34 18.88 -11.75
N ASP A 46 -4.34 19.32 -10.51
CA ASP A 46 -3.47 18.80 -9.47
C ASP A 46 -4.08 17.56 -8.81
N MET A 47 -3.22 16.69 -8.27
CA MET A 47 -3.61 15.55 -7.47
C MET A 47 -2.82 15.51 -6.15
N LEU A 48 -3.54 15.49 -5.04
CA LEU A 48 -2.97 15.33 -3.71
C LEU A 48 -3.49 14.03 -3.10
N SER A 49 -2.58 13.11 -2.78
CA SER A 49 -2.89 11.87 -2.07
C SER A 49 -2.53 12.01 -0.60
N VAL A 50 -3.49 11.70 0.26
CA VAL A 50 -3.34 11.80 1.72
C VAL A 50 -3.75 10.48 2.35
N THR A 51 -2.91 9.92 3.21
CA THR A 51 -3.19 8.67 3.91
C THR A 51 -3.38 8.96 5.40
N PHE A 52 -4.49 8.50 5.94
CA PHE A 52 -4.81 8.55 7.36
C PHE A 52 -4.82 7.14 7.94
N GLU A 53 -4.60 7.03 9.24
CA GLU A 53 -4.60 5.75 9.94
C GLU A 53 -5.57 5.80 11.12
N ALA A 54 -6.56 4.89 11.14
CA ALA A 54 -7.39 4.65 12.32
C ALA A 54 -6.77 3.52 13.13
N LYS A 55 -6.03 3.86 14.18
CA LYS A 55 -5.28 2.90 15.01
C LYS A 55 -5.70 3.00 16.46
N ILE A 56 -5.80 1.85 17.11
CA ILE A 56 -6.05 1.74 18.55
C ILE A 56 -4.74 1.49 19.30
N LYS A 57 -4.69 1.98 20.55
CA LYS A 57 -3.52 1.82 21.43
C LYS A 57 -3.62 0.58 22.30
N ASP A 58 -4.82 0.21 22.71
CA ASP A 58 -5.08 -0.87 23.64
C ASP A 58 -6.09 -1.87 23.06
N LEU A 59 -5.69 -3.12 22.98
CA LEU A 59 -6.55 -4.20 22.49
C LEU A 59 -7.57 -4.69 23.52
N SER A 60 -7.43 -4.30 24.80
CA SER A 60 -8.35 -4.74 25.86
C SER A 60 -9.75 -4.15 25.71
N ASN A 61 -9.90 -2.98 25.06
CA ASN A 61 -11.16 -2.30 24.81
C ASN A 61 -11.26 -1.82 23.36
N TRP A 62 -10.78 -2.67 22.43
CA TRP A 62 -10.56 -2.29 21.04
C TRP A 62 -11.77 -1.70 20.32
N GLN A 63 -12.99 -2.17 20.64
CA GLN A 63 -14.21 -1.68 19.98
C GLN A 63 -14.48 -0.22 20.31
N ALA A 64 -14.46 0.15 21.60
CA ALA A 64 -14.68 1.54 22.01
C ALA A 64 -13.55 2.46 21.54
N ASP A 65 -12.30 2.00 21.59
CA ASP A 65 -11.16 2.77 21.16
C ASP A 65 -11.15 2.96 19.64
N MET A 66 -11.60 1.96 18.87
CA MET A 66 -11.77 2.08 17.42
C MET A 66 -12.87 3.08 17.07
N GLU A 67 -14.00 3.04 17.76
CA GLU A 67 -15.09 4.03 17.57
C GLU A 67 -14.56 5.46 17.79
N ILE A 68 -13.83 5.68 18.88
CA ILE A 68 -13.20 6.98 19.18
C ILE A 68 -12.20 7.38 18.09
N ALA A 69 -11.39 6.43 17.60
CA ALA A 69 -10.43 6.69 16.52
C ALA A 69 -11.12 7.13 15.23
N TYR A 70 -12.21 6.46 14.85
CA TYR A 70 -13.00 6.83 13.67
C TYR A 70 -13.70 8.17 13.85
N LEU A 71 -14.26 8.47 15.02
CA LEU A 71 -14.87 9.78 15.29
C LEU A 71 -13.86 10.93 15.20
N LYS A 72 -12.62 10.70 15.66
CA LYS A 72 -11.55 11.68 15.51
C LYS A 72 -11.14 11.86 14.06
N LEU A 73 -10.98 10.75 13.34
CA LEU A 73 -10.63 10.74 11.92
C LEU A 73 -11.70 11.47 11.08
N ASP A 74 -12.98 11.22 11.34
CA ASP A 74 -14.09 11.90 10.68
C ASP A 74 -13.99 13.42 10.83
N LYS A 75 -13.76 13.91 12.06
CA LYS A 75 -13.56 15.34 12.34
C LYS A 75 -12.35 15.92 11.59
N THR A 76 -11.24 15.18 11.56
CA THR A 76 -10.02 15.61 10.86
C THR A 76 -10.26 15.70 9.36
N ILE A 77 -10.92 14.71 8.76
CA ILE A 77 -11.27 14.71 7.34
C ILE A 77 -12.25 15.84 7.01
N ALA A 78 -13.29 16.05 7.83
CA ALA A 78 -14.27 17.11 7.64
C ALA A 78 -13.60 18.50 7.66
N ARG A 79 -12.67 18.71 8.61
CA ARG A 79 -11.87 19.95 8.69
C ARG A 79 -11.01 20.14 7.43
N LEU A 80 -10.34 19.09 6.99
CA LEU A 80 -9.49 19.14 5.79
C LEU A 80 -10.32 19.47 4.53
N ILE A 81 -11.46 18.81 4.33
CA ILE A 81 -12.38 19.10 3.22
C ILE A 81 -12.78 20.57 3.22
N SER A 82 -13.30 21.08 4.36
CA SER A 82 -13.74 22.47 4.49
C SER A 82 -12.60 23.47 4.23
N SER A 83 -11.40 23.17 4.70
CA SER A 83 -10.21 23.99 4.48
C SER A 83 -9.83 24.06 2.99
N ILE A 84 -9.82 22.92 2.31
CA ILE A 84 -9.49 22.84 0.87
C ILE A 84 -10.58 23.55 0.04
N GLU A 85 -11.86 23.32 0.32
CA GLU A 85 -12.96 23.99 -0.38
C GLU A 85 -12.88 25.53 -0.25
N SER A 86 -12.51 26.02 0.93
CA SER A 86 -12.36 27.47 1.14
C SER A 86 -11.18 28.08 0.38
N LYS A 87 -10.10 27.30 0.15
CA LYS A 87 -8.87 27.76 -0.51
C LYS A 87 -8.92 27.66 -2.03
N VAL A 88 -9.47 26.56 -2.54
CA VAL A 88 -9.50 26.21 -3.97
C VAL A 88 -10.81 26.63 -4.62
N GLY A 89 -11.92 26.47 -3.91
CA GLY A 89 -13.27 26.71 -4.39
C GLY A 89 -14.08 25.42 -4.49
N TYR A 90 -15.30 25.45 -3.98
CA TYR A 90 -16.23 24.32 -3.89
C TYR A 90 -16.42 23.57 -5.23
N ASN A 91 -16.55 24.30 -6.34
CA ASN A 91 -16.81 23.70 -7.66
C ASN A 91 -15.54 23.23 -8.40
N LYS A 92 -14.38 23.28 -7.77
CA LYS A 92 -13.08 22.95 -8.41
C LYS A 92 -12.41 21.70 -7.83
N VAL A 93 -12.97 21.09 -6.80
CA VAL A 93 -12.35 19.98 -6.10
C VAL A 93 -13.20 18.72 -6.21
N LEU A 94 -12.54 17.61 -6.43
CA LEU A 94 -13.09 16.27 -6.30
C LEU A 94 -12.36 15.56 -5.17
N PHE A 95 -13.08 15.19 -4.12
CA PHE A 95 -12.58 14.34 -3.05
C PHE A 95 -12.91 12.88 -3.33
N VAL A 96 -11.94 12.02 -3.17
CA VAL A 96 -12.10 10.56 -3.24
C VAL A 96 -11.63 9.96 -1.93
N VAL A 97 -12.54 9.43 -1.15
CA VAL A 97 -12.24 8.80 0.14
C VAL A 97 -12.45 7.30 0.01
N THR A 98 -11.44 6.53 0.33
CA THR A 98 -11.47 5.07 0.23
C THR A 98 -10.66 4.43 1.35
N GLY A 99 -11.04 3.23 1.76
CA GLY A 99 -10.23 2.41 2.64
C GLY A 99 -9.12 1.69 1.85
N THR A 100 -8.20 1.09 2.58
CA THR A 100 -7.12 0.26 2.02
C THR A 100 -7.45 -1.24 2.05
N GLY A 101 -8.57 -1.62 2.69
CA GLY A 101 -8.93 -3.03 2.91
C GLY A 101 -8.18 -3.70 4.06
N TYR A 102 -7.44 -2.94 4.85
CA TYR A 102 -6.78 -3.42 6.06
C TYR A 102 -7.50 -2.89 7.29
N THR A 103 -7.75 -3.75 8.26
CA THR A 103 -8.24 -3.36 9.57
C THR A 103 -7.38 -4.02 10.64
N ASP A 104 -7.28 -3.37 11.81
CA ASP A 104 -6.76 -3.99 13.03
C ASP A 104 -7.92 -4.66 13.75
N ASP A 105 -8.44 -5.74 13.16
CA ASP A 105 -9.50 -6.55 13.77
C ASP A 105 -9.00 -7.21 15.04
N GLU A 106 -9.99 -7.69 15.86
CA GLU A 106 -9.69 -8.52 17.02
C GLU A 106 -8.70 -9.62 16.64
N PRO A 107 -7.59 -9.77 17.37
CA PRO A 107 -6.57 -10.76 17.03
C PRO A 107 -7.18 -12.16 17.10
N ILE A 108 -7.18 -12.86 15.98
CA ILE A 108 -7.62 -14.25 15.90
C ILE A 108 -6.62 -15.10 16.66
N ASP A 109 -7.09 -15.85 17.66
CA ASP A 109 -6.26 -16.86 18.31
C ASP A 109 -6.14 -18.10 17.40
N TYR A 110 -5.16 -18.06 16.52
CA TYR A 110 -4.88 -19.16 15.59
C TYR A 110 -4.53 -20.46 16.32
N GLN A 111 -3.94 -20.39 17.52
CA GLN A 111 -3.58 -21.55 18.31
C GLN A 111 -4.83 -22.27 18.82
N LYS A 112 -5.87 -21.57 19.24
CA LYS A 112 -7.16 -22.11 19.64
C LYS A 112 -7.79 -22.96 18.52
N TYR A 113 -7.62 -22.57 17.29
CA TYR A 113 -8.14 -23.28 16.11
C TYR A 113 -7.12 -24.23 15.50
N LYS A 114 -5.97 -24.45 16.15
CA LYS A 114 -4.88 -25.35 15.67
C LYS A 114 -4.42 -24.97 14.24
N ILE A 115 -4.47 -23.71 13.88
CA ILE A 115 -3.98 -23.21 12.60
C ILE A 115 -2.49 -22.93 12.76
N PRO A 116 -1.61 -23.53 11.91
CA PRO A 116 -0.19 -23.30 11.98
C PRO A 116 0.17 -21.84 11.74
N THR A 117 0.99 -21.28 12.62
CA THR A 117 1.52 -19.92 12.51
C THR A 117 3.03 -19.92 12.65
N GLY A 118 3.68 -18.86 12.23
CA GLY A 118 5.12 -18.74 12.35
C GLY A 118 5.65 -17.43 11.79
N THR A 119 6.96 -17.35 11.67
CA THR A 119 7.63 -16.21 11.08
C THR A 119 8.28 -16.62 9.76
N PHE A 120 7.99 -15.88 8.71
CA PHE A 120 8.60 -16.01 7.40
C PHE A 120 9.61 -14.87 7.20
N TYR A 121 10.87 -15.22 7.06
CA TYR A 121 11.95 -14.25 6.85
C TYR A 121 12.24 -14.11 5.36
N ILE A 122 11.79 -13.02 4.75
CA ILE A 122 11.90 -12.84 3.30
C ILE A 122 13.37 -12.71 2.85
N ASN A 123 14.20 -12.01 3.60
CA ASN A 123 15.62 -11.86 3.30
C ASN A 123 16.38 -13.18 3.38
N ARG A 124 16.08 -14.03 4.36
CA ARG A 124 16.66 -15.38 4.45
C ARG A 124 16.21 -16.27 3.28
N THR A 125 14.92 -16.18 2.93
CA THR A 125 14.35 -16.92 1.81
C THR A 125 14.91 -16.42 0.47
N ALA A 126 15.15 -15.12 0.30
CA ALA A 126 15.83 -14.55 -0.85
C ALA A 126 17.28 -15.08 -1.00
N ASN A 127 17.99 -15.21 0.12
CA ASN A 127 19.32 -15.84 0.13
C ASN A 127 19.27 -17.32 -0.24
N LEU A 128 18.30 -18.07 0.28
CA LEU A 128 18.09 -19.48 -0.10
C LEU A 128 17.77 -19.60 -1.60
N LEU A 129 16.91 -18.74 -2.11
CA LEU A 129 16.59 -18.68 -3.55
C LEU A 129 17.85 -18.40 -4.38
N ASN A 130 18.69 -17.49 -3.93
CA ASN A 130 19.96 -17.19 -4.60
C ASN A 130 20.90 -18.40 -4.65
N MET A 131 21.00 -19.15 -3.54
CA MET A 131 21.79 -20.39 -3.49
C MET A 131 21.21 -21.47 -4.44
N TYR A 132 19.90 -21.62 -4.47
CA TYR A 132 19.22 -22.57 -5.35
C TYR A 132 19.45 -22.23 -6.83
N LEU A 133 19.26 -20.97 -7.24
CA LEU A 133 19.52 -20.55 -8.61
C LEU A 133 20.99 -20.66 -8.99
N SER A 134 21.92 -20.41 -8.03
CA SER A 134 23.36 -20.61 -8.23
C SER A 134 23.72 -22.06 -8.46
N ALA A 135 23.04 -22.99 -7.80
CA ALA A 135 23.25 -24.42 -8.02
C ALA A 135 22.79 -24.88 -9.42
N ILE A 136 21.75 -24.26 -9.96
CA ILE A 136 21.19 -24.62 -11.29
C ILE A 136 21.97 -23.94 -12.42
N TYR A 137 22.22 -22.63 -12.30
CA TYR A 137 22.71 -21.81 -13.40
C TYR A 137 24.17 -21.34 -13.24
N GLY A 138 24.85 -21.86 -12.21
CA GLY A 138 26.22 -21.50 -11.86
C GLY A 138 26.31 -20.30 -10.92
N GLN A 139 27.41 -20.26 -10.19
CA GLN A 139 27.66 -19.29 -9.11
C GLN A 139 27.46 -17.85 -9.56
N ALA A 140 26.50 -17.16 -8.99
CA ALA A 140 26.24 -15.73 -9.19
C ALA A 140 25.16 -15.25 -8.21
N ARG A 141 24.92 -13.91 -8.17
CA ARG A 141 23.87 -13.31 -7.36
C ARG A 141 22.66 -12.99 -8.24
N TYR A 142 21.70 -13.93 -8.29
CA TYR A 142 20.48 -13.81 -9.10
C TYR A 142 19.39 -12.97 -8.44
N VAL A 143 19.41 -12.84 -7.12
CA VAL A 143 18.49 -11.99 -6.37
C VAL A 143 19.18 -10.67 -6.06
N GLU A 144 18.64 -9.58 -6.58
CA GLU A 144 19.16 -8.23 -6.37
C GLU A 144 18.83 -7.74 -4.96
N THR A 145 17.54 -7.77 -4.61
CA THR A 145 17.03 -7.31 -3.31
C THR A 145 15.66 -7.91 -3.00
N CYS A 146 15.18 -7.66 -1.78
CA CYS A 146 13.79 -7.88 -1.40
C CYS A 146 13.27 -6.66 -0.63
N PHE A 147 12.00 -6.33 -0.86
CA PHE A 147 11.32 -5.21 -0.23
C PHE A 147 9.84 -5.55 0.01
N HIS A 148 9.31 -5.31 1.20
CA HIS A 148 8.02 -5.80 1.63
C HIS A 148 7.90 -7.32 1.39
N ASN A 149 6.91 -7.74 0.65
CA ASN A 149 6.70 -9.13 0.25
C ASN A 149 7.18 -9.44 -1.17
N GLN A 150 8.06 -8.60 -1.72
CA GLN A 150 8.52 -8.69 -3.10
C GLN A 150 10.00 -9.06 -3.17
N ILE A 151 10.36 -9.88 -4.17
CA ILE A 151 11.73 -10.26 -4.48
C ILE A 151 12.06 -9.76 -5.89
N TYR A 152 13.21 -9.12 -6.03
CA TYR A 152 13.73 -8.55 -7.26
C TYR A 152 14.88 -9.42 -7.77
N LEU A 153 14.80 -9.82 -9.03
CA LEU A 153 15.85 -10.59 -9.70
C LEU A 153 16.80 -9.66 -10.46
N ASP A 154 18.07 -10.07 -10.57
CA ASP A 154 19.04 -9.33 -11.37
C ASP A 154 18.85 -9.64 -12.87
N HIS A 155 18.04 -8.81 -13.53
CA HIS A 155 17.74 -8.92 -14.94
C HIS A 155 19.01 -8.84 -15.83
N LYS A 156 19.97 -7.97 -15.46
CA LYS A 156 21.21 -7.79 -16.21
C LYS A 156 22.06 -9.05 -16.19
N LEU A 157 22.18 -9.67 -15.02
CA LEU A 157 22.91 -10.93 -14.88
C LEU A 157 22.24 -12.05 -15.67
N ILE A 158 20.90 -12.16 -15.59
CA ILE A 158 20.12 -13.17 -16.30
C ILE A 158 20.35 -13.04 -17.82
N GLU A 159 20.31 -11.81 -18.34
CA GLU A 159 20.59 -11.50 -19.75
C GLU A 159 22.04 -11.81 -20.13
N GLN A 160 23.02 -11.38 -19.35
CA GLN A 160 24.45 -11.65 -19.59
C GLN A 160 24.74 -13.15 -19.65
N LYS A 161 24.08 -13.94 -18.80
CA LYS A 161 24.21 -15.40 -18.81
C LYS A 161 23.37 -16.08 -19.89
N ARG A 162 22.62 -15.31 -20.69
CA ARG A 162 21.70 -15.80 -21.75
C ARG A 162 20.67 -16.82 -21.22
N LEU A 163 20.21 -16.62 -19.99
CA LEU A 163 19.19 -17.47 -19.40
C LEU A 163 17.78 -17.00 -19.82
N SER A 164 16.85 -17.95 -19.91
CA SER A 164 15.44 -17.61 -20.06
C SER A 164 14.90 -17.02 -18.77
N PHE A 165 14.44 -15.78 -18.80
CA PHE A 165 13.83 -15.13 -17.64
C PHE A 165 12.62 -15.92 -17.13
N ASN A 166 11.78 -16.45 -18.04
CA ASN A 166 10.63 -17.26 -17.66
C ASN A 166 11.02 -18.58 -16.96
N ASP A 167 12.16 -19.19 -17.34
CA ASP A 167 12.65 -20.39 -16.67
C ASP A 167 13.15 -20.06 -15.26
N VAL A 168 13.92 -18.98 -15.11
CA VAL A 168 14.37 -18.49 -13.80
C VAL A 168 13.17 -18.17 -12.90
N MET A 169 12.14 -17.50 -13.43
CA MET A 169 10.91 -17.19 -12.70
C MET A 169 10.16 -18.45 -12.26
N SER A 170 10.04 -19.44 -13.16
CA SER A 170 9.34 -20.70 -12.85
C SER A 170 10.05 -21.47 -11.74
N ARG A 171 11.38 -21.60 -11.83
CA ARG A 171 12.20 -22.23 -10.81
C ARG A 171 12.13 -21.50 -9.45
N SER A 172 12.14 -20.18 -9.50
CA SER A 172 12.01 -19.35 -8.30
C SER A 172 10.66 -19.56 -7.61
N LYS A 173 9.57 -19.58 -8.37
CA LYS A 173 8.23 -19.88 -7.83
C LYS A 173 8.13 -21.28 -7.24
N GLU A 174 8.70 -22.28 -7.94
CA GLU A 174 8.70 -23.67 -7.47
C GLU A 174 9.36 -23.81 -6.09
N LEU A 175 10.50 -23.17 -5.87
CA LEU A 175 11.17 -23.18 -4.55
C LEU A 175 10.33 -22.45 -3.51
N LEU A 176 9.88 -21.24 -3.83
CA LEU A 176 9.22 -20.36 -2.86
C LEU A 176 7.89 -20.95 -2.38
N VAL A 177 7.10 -21.55 -3.27
CA VAL A 177 5.83 -22.20 -2.89
C VAL A 177 6.01 -23.36 -1.93
N GLN A 178 7.17 -24.04 -1.97
CA GLN A 178 7.49 -25.14 -1.05
C GLN A 178 8.01 -24.64 0.31
N THR A 179 8.26 -23.34 0.45
CA THR A 179 8.77 -22.79 1.72
C THR A 179 7.64 -22.68 2.75
N SER A 180 7.93 -23.10 3.98
CA SER A 180 6.93 -23.04 5.06
C SER A 180 6.40 -21.63 5.28
N GLY A 181 5.09 -21.52 5.42
CA GLY A 181 4.41 -20.25 5.62
C GLY A 181 4.05 -19.50 4.33
N VAL A 182 4.50 -19.94 3.18
CA VAL A 182 4.10 -19.36 1.89
C VAL A 182 2.74 -19.93 1.47
N ARG A 183 1.78 -19.04 1.20
CA ARG A 183 0.46 -19.38 0.68
C ARG A 183 0.46 -19.41 -0.84
N SER A 184 1.04 -18.38 -1.45
CA SER A 184 1.11 -18.26 -2.90
C SER A 184 2.31 -17.42 -3.33
N VAL A 185 2.73 -17.61 -4.56
CA VAL A 185 3.75 -16.78 -5.22
C VAL A 185 3.25 -16.38 -6.60
N SER A 186 3.10 -15.10 -6.82
CA SER A 186 2.70 -14.53 -8.10
C SER A 186 3.83 -13.75 -8.75
N SER A 187 3.78 -13.59 -10.07
CA SER A 187 4.60 -12.59 -10.76
C SER A 187 3.88 -11.25 -10.73
N SER A 188 4.64 -10.17 -10.53
CA SER A 188 4.07 -8.84 -10.67
C SER A 188 3.67 -8.59 -12.13
N PRO A 189 2.46 -8.05 -12.38
CA PRO A 189 2.06 -7.61 -13.71
C PRO A 189 2.69 -6.27 -14.10
N TYR A 190 3.42 -5.63 -13.20
CA TYR A 190 4.01 -4.30 -13.39
C TYR A 190 5.45 -4.36 -13.86
N SER A 191 5.94 -3.22 -14.36
CA SER A 191 7.35 -3.09 -14.76
C SER A 191 8.29 -3.34 -13.56
N PRO A 192 9.45 -3.99 -13.79
CA PRO A 192 10.46 -4.20 -12.74
C PRO A 192 10.96 -2.92 -12.08
N SER A 193 10.81 -1.77 -12.72
CA SER A 193 11.14 -0.46 -12.14
C SER A 193 10.15 0.03 -11.09
N VAL A 194 8.97 -0.61 -10.97
CA VAL A 194 7.88 -0.19 -10.08
C VAL A 194 7.52 -1.27 -9.07
N SER A 195 7.78 -2.53 -9.38
CA SER A 195 7.41 -3.68 -8.56
C SER A 195 8.42 -4.81 -8.71
N GLY A 196 8.59 -5.62 -7.66
CA GLY A 196 9.43 -6.82 -7.72
C GLY A 196 8.89 -7.85 -8.70
N ASP A 197 9.76 -8.76 -9.14
CA ASP A 197 9.42 -9.82 -10.09
C ASP A 197 8.50 -10.87 -9.48
N LEU A 198 8.74 -11.18 -8.21
CA LEU A 198 8.00 -12.18 -7.44
C LEU A 198 7.33 -11.52 -6.24
N VAL A 199 6.06 -11.77 -6.07
CA VAL A 199 5.26 -11.34 -4.91
C VAL A 199 4.92 -12.56 -4.09
N VAL A 200 5.38 -12.60 -2.85
CA VAL A 200 5.18 -13.71 -1.91
C VAL A 200 4.03 -13.36 -0.96
N GLU A 201 3.00 -14.18 -0.96
CA GLU A 201 1.94 -14.11 0.04
C GLU A 201 2.17 -15.17 1.11
N VAL A 202 2.28 -14.76 2.36
CA VAL A 202 2.36 -15.69 3.49
C VAL A 202 0.97 -16.08 3.97
N ALA A 203 0.87 -17.24 4.58
CA ALA A 203 -0.38 -17.77 5.09
C ALA A 203 -0.95 -16.89 6.22
N PRO A 204 -2.28 -16.86 6.41
CA PRO A 204 -2.90 -16.11 7.50
C PRO A 204 -2.31 -16.50 8.86
N GLY A 205 -2.05 -15.49 9.70
CA GLY A 205 -1.42 -15.67 11.01
C GLY A 205 0.10 -15.80 10.97
N TRP A 206 0.71 -15.92 9.79
CA TRP A 206 2.14 -15.86 9.64
C TRP A 206 2.62 -14.41 9.61
N GLN A 207 3.73 -14.16 10.31
CA GLN A 207 4.42 -12.89 10.31
C GLN A 207 5.48 -12.88 9.21
N LEU A 208 5.43 -11.94 8.29
CA LEU A 208 6.51 -11.68 7.35
C LEU A 208 7.47 -10.67 7.99
N VAL A 209 8.75 -11.01 7.97
CA VAL A 209 9.82 -10.18 8.55
C VAL A 209 10.92 -9.98 7.51
N ASN A 210 11.38 -8.74 7.38
CA ASN A 210 12.62 -8.41 6.70
C ASN A 210 13.61 -7.87 7.74
N GLU A 211 14.63 -8.66 8.05
CA GLU A 211 15.61 -8.31 9.08
C GLU A 211 16.53 -7.16 8.65
N ASP A 212 16.70 -6.95 7.34
CA ASP A 212 17.62 -5.93 6.80
C ASP A 212 17.08 -4.50 7.01
N ASN A 213 15.78 -4.33 6.96
CA ASN A 213 15.11 -3.03 7.15
C ASN A 213 14.17 -2.96 8.36
N HIS A 214 14.20 -4.00 9.21
CA HIS A 214 13.35 -4.13 10.42
C HIS A 214 11.85 -4.07 10.14
N GLU A 215 11.44 -4.39 8.93
CA GLU A 215 10.04 -4.40 8.54
C GLU A 215 9.37 -5.71 8.94
N GLN A 216 8.17 -5.58 9.50
CA GLN A 216 7.37 -6.76 9.84
C GLN A 216 5.88 -6.46 9.65
N PHE A 217 5.14 -7.43 9.13
CA PHE A 217 3.69 -7.39 9.09
C PHE A 217 3.09 -8.82 9.21
N THR A 218 1.88 -8.89 9.71
CA THR A 218 1.16 -10.16 9.84
C THR A 218 0.16 -10.30 8.71
N SER A 219 0.21 -11.44 8.01
CA SER A 219 -0.76 -11.74 6.94
C SER A 219 -2.14 -12.04 7.53
N ARG A 220 -3.16 -11.50 6.92
CA ARG A 220 -4.56 -11.66 7.34
C ARG A 220 -5.36 -12.37 6.26
N ALA A 221 -6.33 -13.19 6.69
CA ALA A 221 -7.19 -13.94 5.79
C ALA A 221 -8.39 -13.13 5.28
N ALA A 222 -8.73 -12.03 5.95
CA ALA A 222 -10.00 -11.37 5.75
C ALA A 222 -9.96 -10.38 4.57
N PHE A 223 -10.90 -10.55 3.66
CA PHE A 223 -11.31 -9.54 2.70
C PHE A 223 -12.22 -8.56 3.44
N VAL A 224 -11.76 -7.35 3.66
CA VAL A 224 -12.56 -6.33 4.32
C VAL A 224 -13.18 -5.43 3.27
N PRO A 225 -14.53 -5.47 3.10
CA PRO A 225 -15.21 -4.53 2.23
C PRO A 225 -15.13 -3.12 2.84
N PHE A 226 -14.86 -2.13 2.03
CA PHE A 226 -14.81 -0.73 2.44
C PHE A 226 -15.56 0.15 1.43
N PRO A 227 -16.08 1.29 1.87
CA PRO A 227 -16.75 2.24 0.98
C PRO A 227 -15.74 2.99 0.12
N ILE A 228 -16.20 3.39 -1.07
CA ILE A 228 -15.54 4.38 -1.92
C ILE A 228 -16.51 5.55 -2.05
N ILE A 229 -16.10 6.74 -1.64
CA ILE A 229 -16.90 7.94 -1.63
C ILE A 229 -16.27 8.96 -2.58
N PHE A 230 -17.07 9.44 -3.53
CA PHE A 230 -16.71 10.54 -4.40
C PHE A 230 -17.56 11.74 -3.99
N TYR A 231 -16.93 12.88 -3.73
CA TYR A 231 -17.61 14.10 -3.31
C TYR A 231 -17.01 15.32 -3.99
N GLY A 232 -17.83 16.18 -4.56
CA GLY A 232 -17.41 17.44 -5.18
C GLY A 232 -17.80 17.54 -6.64
N THR A 233 -16.93 18.20 -7.44
CA THR A 233 -17.21 18.49 -8.85
C THR A 233 -17.20 17.22 -9.72
N ALA A 234 -17.90 17.30 -10.85
CA ALA A 234 -17.97 16.27 -11.90
C ALA A 234 -18.57 14.92 -11.47
N ILE A 235 -19.24 14.85 -10.32
CA ILE A 235 -19.91 13.64 -9.82
C ILE A 235 -21.40 13.90 -9.67
N THR A 236 -22.21 12.98 -10.20
CA THR A 236 -23.65 12.95 -9.97
C THR A 236 -23.95 12.18 -8.70
N ALA A 237 -24.79 12.74 -7.83
CA ALA A 237 -25.19 12.08 -6.60
C ALA A 237 -25.90 10.74 -6.90
N GLY A 238 -25.46 9.68 -6.26
CA GLY A 238 -25.99 8.34 -6.42
C GLY A 238 -25.34 7.35 -5.49
N ARG A 239 -25.93 6.15 -5.39
CA ARG A 239 -25.37 5.06 -4.62
C ARG A 239 -25.26 3.81 -5.50
N ILE A 240 -24.07 3.22 -5.55
CA ILE A 240 -23.82 1.94 -6.20
C ILE A 240 -23.75 0.87 -5.10
N SER A 241 -24.68 -0.07 -5.13
CA SER A 241 -24.74 -1.17 -4.16
C SER A 241 -24.07 -2.46 -4.65
N THR A 242 -23.75 -2.53 -5.94
CA THR A 242 -23.03 -3.68 -6.51
C THR A 242 -21.58 -3.66 -6.04
N PRO A 243 -21.05 -4.78 -5.52
CA PRO A 243 -19.64 -4.87 -5.14
C PRO A 243 -18.71 -4.50 -6.31
N ALA A 244 -17.69 -3.73 -6.01
CA ALA A 244 -16.69 -3.30 -6.97
C ALA A 244 -15.29 -3.58 -6.44
N THR A 245 -14.34 -3.75 -7.33
CA THR A 245 -12.93 -3.98 -7.00
C THR A 245 -12.14 -2.66 -6.99
N VAL A 246 -11.05 -2.61 -6.24
CA VAL A 246 -10.22 -1.39 -6.05
C VAL A 246 -9.58 -0.89 -7.35
N ASP A 247 -9.34 -1.77 -8.33
CA ASP A 247 -8.78 -1.46 -9.64
C ASP A 247 -9.67 -0.54 -10.48
N ARG A 248 -10.95 -0.35 -10.09
CA ARG A 248 -11.88 0.57 -10.71
C ARG A 248 -11.77 2.02 -10.21
N ILE A 249 -11.03 2.28 -9.13
CA ILE A 249 -10.86 3.62 -8.55
C ILE A 249 -10.09 4.52 -9.51
N ALA A 250 -8.90 4.10 -9.94
CA ALA A 250 -8.04 4.89 -10.80
C ALA A 250 -8.70 5.27 -12.16
N PRO A 251 -9.34 4.34 -12.91
CA PRO A 251 -10.05 4.72 -14.12
C PRO A 251 -11.27 5.61 -13.86
N THR A 252 -11.92 5.52 -12.70
CA THR A 252 -13.02 6.43 -12.33
C THR A 252 -12.51 7.84 -12.08
N ILE A 253 -11.39 8.01 -11.36
CA ILE A 253 -10.74 9.29 -11.16
C ILE A 253 -10.31 9.87 -12.51
N ALA A 254 -9.63 9.09 -13.35
CA ALA A 254 -9.18 9.52 -14.67
C ALA A 254 -10.33 10.03 -15.54
N LYS A 255 -11.48 9.33 -15.53
CA LYS A 255 -12.69 9.77 -16.23
C LYS A 255 -13.21 11.09 -15.68
N ALA A 256 -13.28 11.26 -14.36
CA ALA A 256 -13.77 12.48 -13.71
C ALA A 256 -12.90 13.70 -14.05
N ILE A 257 -11.58 13.54 -14.08
CA ILE A 257 -10.64 14.62 -14.44
C ILE A 257 -10.33 14.68 -15.94
N ARG A 258 -11.03 13.89 -16.75
CA ARG A 258 -10.97 13.89 -18.23
C ARG A 258 -9.59 13.61 -18.81
N ILE A 259 -8.86 12.71 -18.18
CA ILE A 259 -7.60 12.18 -18.72
C ILE A 259 -7.74 10.70 -19.10
N ARG A 260 -6.77 10.20 -19.86
CA ARG A 260 -6.71 8.77 -20.17
C ARG A 260 -6.46 7.96 -18.89
N ALA A 261 -7.18 6.85 -18.74
CA ALA A 261 -6.91 5.91 -17.66
C ALA A 261 -5.45 5.39 -17.72
N PRO A 262 -4.83 5.07 -16.58
CA PRO A 262 -3.50 4.48 -16.56
C PRO A 262 -3.42 3.20 -17.41
N ASN A 263 -2.30 2.98 -18.09
CA ASN A 263 -2.13 1.85 -19.03
C ASN A 263 -2.33 0.48 -18.37
N ALA A 264 -2.08 0.38 -17.07
CA ALA A 264 -2.28 -0.85 -16.30
C ALA A 264 -3.74 -1.08 -15.86
N CYS A 265 -4.66 -0.13 -16.11
CA CYS A 265 -6.08 -0.30 -15.79
C CYS A 265 -6.76 -1.16 -16.83
N SER A 266 -7.21 -2.35 -16.41
CA SER A 266 -8.02 -3.25 -17.24
C SER A 266 -9.52 -3.12 -16.99
N SER A 267 -9.90 -2.50 -15.88
CA SER A 267 -11.30 -2.38 -15.44
C SER A 267 -11.95 -1.08 -15.90
N ALA A 268 -13.26 -1.16 -16.18
CA ALA A 268 -14.06 0.01 -16.51
C ALA A 268 -14.28 0.91 -15.28
N PRO A 269 -14.44 2.24 -15.47
CA PRO A 269 -14.82 3.14 -14.38
C PRO A 269 -16.16 2.75 -13.76
N LEU A 270 -16.42 3.21 -12.54
CA LEU A 270 -17.64 2.89 -11.77
C LEU A 270 -18.90 3.54 -12.35
N HIS A 271 -18.77 4.68 -13.06
CA HIS A 271 -19.86 5.43 -13.67
C HIS A 271 -19.39 6.22 -14.89
#